data_eb59035f5f3ba92e25a35a8bcf07c670
#
_entry.id   eb59035f5f3ba92e25a35a8bcf07c670
#
_cell.length_a   1.000
_cell.length_b   1.000
_cell.length_c   1.000
_cell.angle_alpha   90.00
_cell.angle_beta   90.00
_cell.angle_gamma   90.00
#
_symmetry.space_group_name_H-M   'P 1'
#
loop_
_entity.id
_entity.type
_entity.pdbx_description
1 polymer ?
#
loop_
_entity_poly.entity_id
_entity_poly.type
_entity_poly.pdbx_seq_one_letter_code
_entity_poly.pdbx_strand_id
1 'polypeptide(L)'
;MIHTILPTPKKTECFEGVSILVPAIGTDHAAFEEYLPVFTGSAKRIFGLNVALAEGGIRVEYDAALPENAYRLDSREGLTLYASAKEGLLYALATALHAVKVKNGELFCEKALIEDWPEKSYRALMVDLVREWMPASRVYKYIDVCFLQKLNHLHLHFVDDQRFTLPSKAFPLLPTPEEHYTEEDIRGFCAYAKERGITLIPELEIPGHARHLNRCYPEVFANELPEGVDATIVTEEGLTISAKNIVCAGKQSAMDGIRAILQEICALFPDSPYIHLGGEEAAIKAWNYCTHCQAYMKAHGIEDEYDLYSEFIGRVTDMVFELGRTPIVWEGFPKKGSHRINRNTVVIAWESHYQLVTDLLEAGFRIINASWQPLYIVDGFELRWGPKEILEWNVYNWQHWWEHSAATLNPIHVSPTEQVLGAQICAWQTTFEQNINFVMENCTALSERLWTVKRLWNLEQYHKRHHESVRRIARLIQDR
;
A
#
# COMPACT_ATOMS: atom_id res chain seq x y z
N MET A 1 -30.91 7.62 10.51
CA MET A 1 -29.46 7.84 10.78
C MET A 1 -28.65 7.02 9.79
N ILE A 2 -27.74 7.64 9.07
CA ILE A 2 -26.86 6.97 8.11
C ILE A 2 -25.80 6.17 8.88
N HIS A 3 -26.22 5.01 9.40
CA HIS A 3 -25.40 4.17 10.27
C HIS A 3 -24.50 3.16 9.54
N THR A 4 -24.40 3.25 8.22
CA THR A 4 -23.69 2.24 7.41
C THR A 4 -22.42 2.77 6.73
N ILE A 5 -22.16 4.07 6.77
CA ILE A 5 -21.03 4.68 6.05
C ILE A 5 -19.74 4.55 6.88
N LEU A 6 -18.73 3.92 6.30
CA LEU A 6 -17.35 3.92 6.76
C LEU A 6 -16.41 4.24 5.56
N PRO A 7 -15.36 5.01 5.80
CA PRO A 7 -15.05 5.76 7.03
C PRO A 7 -16.15 6.77 7.37
N THR A 8 -16.26 7.09 8.67
CA THR A 8 -17.26 8.02 9.19
C THR A 8 -17.05 9.41 8.59
N PRO A 9 -18.06 9.98 7.91
CA PRO A 9 -17.93 11.31 7.34
C PRO A 9 -17.69 12.40 8.39
N LYS A 10 -16.91 13.41 8.05
CA LYS A 10 -16.55 14.51 8.97
C LYS A 10 -17.74 15.37 9.36
N LYS A 11 -18.63 15.66 8.40
CA LYS A 11 -19.85 16.44 8.65
C LYS A 11 -21.05 15.68 8.11
N THR A 12 -22.05 15.48 8.93
CA THR A 12 -23.30 14.83 8.57
C THR A 12 -24.45 15.49 9.25
N GLU A 13 -25.40 16.00 8.46
CA GLU A 13 -26.70 16.47 8.92
C GLU A 13 -27.76 15.47 8.45
N CYS A 14 -28.54 14.90 9.38
CA CYS A 14 -29.55 13.92 9.10
C CYS A 14 -30.94 14.55 9.11
N PHE A 15 -31.83 14.12 8.20
CA PHE A 15 -33.22 14.54 8.12
C PHE A 15 -34.16 13.35 8.24
N GLU A 16 -35.40 13.58 8.57
CA GLU A 16 -36.40 12.52 8.66
C GLU A 16 -36.80 11.99 7.25
N GLY A 17 -36.97 10.68 7.17
CA GLY A 17 -37.44 9.99 5.96
C GLY A 17 -36.35 9.40 5.10
N VAL A 18 -36.77 8.90 3.94
CA VAL A 18 -35.95 8.26 2.92
C VAL A 18 -36.22 8.90 1.57
N SER A 19 -35.22 8.92 0.70
CA SER A 19 -35.35 9.22 -0.71
C SER A 19 -35.38 7.92 -1.51
N ILE A 20 -36.43 7.70 -2.27
CA ILE A 20 -36.52 6.61 -3.24
C ILE A 20 -35.75 7.02 -4.47
N LEU A 21 -34.91 6.13 -4.98
CA LEU A 21 -34.01 6.41 -6.09
C LEU A 21 -34.39 5.60 -7.32
N VAL A 22 -34.45 6.25 -8.47
CA VAL A 22 -34.46 5.53 -9.75
C VAL A 22 -33.11 4.84 -9.94
N PRO A 23 -33.05 3.56 -10.36
CA PRO A 23 -31.81 2.83 -10.51
C PRO A 23 -31.04 3.25 -11.77
N ALA A 24 -30.64 4.50 -11.80
CA ALA A 24 -29.82 5.13 -12.84
C ALA A 24 -28.81 6.09 -12.18
N ILE A 25 -27.69 6.33 -12.85
CA ILE A 25 -26.68 7.32 -12.47
C ILE A 25 -26.24 8.09 -13.71
N GLY A 26 -26.13 9.41 -13.62
CA GLY A 26 -25.72 10.26 -14.73
C GLY A 26 -25.00 11.52 -14.25
N THR A 27 -24.32 12.18 -15.20
CA THR A 27 -23.65 13.45 -15.04
C THR A 27 -23.70 14.22 -16.36
N ASP A 28 -23.70 15.53 -16.31
CA ASP A 28 -23.50 16.42 -17.44
C ASP A 28 -22.03 16.88 -17.60
N HIS A 29 -21.16 16.47 -16.69
CA HIS A 29 -19.73 16.81 -16.70
C HIS A 29 -18.90 15.70 -17.36
N ALA A 30 -18.43 15.94 -18.61
CA ALA A 30 -17.75 14.96 -19.45
C ALA A 30 -16.57 14.25 -18.77
N ALA A 31 -15.79 14.95 -17.92
CA ALA A 31 -14.66 14.34 -17.22
C ALA A 31 -15.07 13.35 -16.11
N PHE A 32 -16.36 13.27 -15.77
CA PHE A 32 -16.86 12.35 -14.74
C PHE A 32 -17.53 11.10 -15.33
N GLU A 33 -17.89 11.14 -16.60
CA GLU A 33 -18.60 10.02 -17.27
C GLU A 33 -17.82 8.71 -17.20
N GLU A 34 -16.51 8.75 -17.39
CA GLU A 34 -15.65 7.55 -17.40
C GLU A 34 -15.59 6.79 -16.07
N TYR A 35 -15.96 7.44 -14.93
CA TYR A 35 -15.92 6.84 -13.58
C TYR A 35 -17.27 6.24 -13.16
N LEU A 36 -18.38 6.62 -13.79
CA LEU A 36 -19.71 6.11 -13.42
C LEU A 36 -19.86 4.58 -13.57
N PRO A 37 -19.21 3.90 -14.54
CA PRO A 37 -19.22 2.45 -14.63
C PRO A 37 -18.69 1.73 -13.38
N VAL A 38 -17.79 2.36 -12.60
CA VAL A 38 -17.31 1.81 -11.32
C VAL A 38 -18.47 1.67 -10.33
N PHE A 39 -19.35 2.67 -10.25
CA PHE A 39 -20.53 2.61 -9.39
C PHE A 39 -21.52 1.54 -9.87
N THR A 40 -21.88 1.52 -11.16
CA THR A 40 -22.90 0.60 -11.69
C THR A 40 -22.44 -0.86 -11.56
N GLY A 41 -21.18 -1.14 -11.89
CA GLY A 41 -20.56 -2.47 -11.72
C GLY A 41 -20.50 -2.92 -10.26
N SER A 42 -20.15 -2.01 -9.35
CA SER A 42 -20.11 -2.29 -7.91
C SER A 42 -21.51 -2.48 -7.33
N ALA A 43 -22.47 -1.66 -7.70
CA ALA A 43 -23.87 -1.79 -7.27
C ALA A 43 -24.50 -3.12 -7.70
N LYS A 44 -24.20 -3.58 -8.92
CA LYS A 44 -24.63 -4.89 -9.41
C LYS A 44 -24.09 -6.03 -8.52
N ARG A 45 -22.80 -5.98 -8.18
CA ARG A 45 -22.17 -7.02 -7.34
C ARG A 45 -22.66 -6.95 -5.88
N ILE A 46 -22.76 -5.76 -5.29
CA ILE A 46 -23.14 -5.58 -3.89
C ILE A 46 -24.63 -5.86 -3.66
N PHE A 47 -25.50 -5.38 -4.56
CA PHE A 47 -26.95 -5.36 -4.36
C PHE A 47 -27.73 -6.34 -5.27
N GLY A 48 -27.08 -6.92 -6.28
CA GLY A 48 -27.76 -7.71 -7.32
C GLY A 48 -28.64 -6.87 -8.24
N LEU A 49 -28.49 -5.53 -8.25
CA LEU A 49 -29.35 -4.59 -8.98
C LEU A 49 -28.58 -3.92 -10.13
N ASN A 50 -29.14 -3.92 -11.31
CA ASN A 50 -28.62 -3.16 -12.43
C ASN A 50 -28.98 -1.67 -12.26
N VAL A 51 -27.95 -0.81 -12.22
CA VAL A 51 -28.10 0.64 -12.27
C VAL A 51 -27.69 1.10 -13.67
N ALA A 52 -28.58 1.80 -14.37
CA ALA A 52 -28.33 2.26 -15.73
C ALA A 52 -27.40 3.50 -15.74
N LEU A 53 -26.62 3.66 -16.79
CA LEU A 53 -25.94 4.93 -17.09
C LEU A 53 -26.92 5.84 -17.82
N ALA A 54 -27.67 6.67 -17.09
CA ALA A 54 -28.71 7.56 -17.61
C ALA A 54 -29.04 8.67 -16.61
N GLU A 55 -29.60 9.75 -17.09
CA GLU A 55 -30.19 10.81 -16.26
C GLU A 55 -31.47 10.34 -15.53
N GLY A 56 -31.88 11.11 -14.52
CA GLY A 56 -33.14 10.91 -13.79
C GLY A 56 -33.06 10.03 -12.56
N GLY A 57 -31.85 9.57 -12.19
CA GLY A 57 -31.57 8.81 -10.97
C GLY A 57 -30.61 9.53 -10.02
N ILE A 58 -29.53 8.85 -9.66
CA ILE A 58 -28.40 9.43 -8.91
C ILE A 58 -27.70 10.44 -9.81
N ARG A 59 -27.57 11.67 -9.35
CA ARG A 59 -26.88 12.73 -10.09
C ARG A 59 -25.45 12.90 -9.59
N VAL A 60 -24.55 13.16 -10.52
CA VAL A 60 -23.17 13.54 -10.23
C VAL A 60 -22.94 14.93 -10.83
N GLU A 61 -22.60 15.89 -10.01
CA GLU A 61 -22.45 17.29 -10.37
C GLU A 61 -21.04 17.81 -10.05
N TYR A 62 -20.53 18.65 -10.94
CA TYR A 62 -19.26 19.35 -10.73
C TYR A 62 -19.47 20.54 -9.81
N ASP A 63 -18.63 20.68 -8.76
CA ASP A 63 -18.64 21.82 -7.86
C ASP A 63 -17.20 22.33 -7.65
N ALA A 64 -16.83 23.38 -8.38
CA ALA A 64 -15.49 23.99 -8.33
C ALA A 64 -15.11 24.58 -6.95
N ALA A 65 -16.07 24.75 -6.03
CA ALA A 65 -15.79 25.25 -4.70
C ALA A 65 -15.23 24.18 -3.74
N LEU A 66 -15.35 22.90 -4.10
CA LEU A 66 -14.81 21.81 -3.29
C LEU A 66 -13.30 21.64 -3.55
N PRO A 67 -12.49 21.31 -2.51
CA PRO A 67 -11.14 20.80 -2.73
C PRO A 67 -11.14 19.51 -3.56
N GLU A 68 -10.06 19.24 -4.31
CA GLU A 68 -9.96 18.09 -5.23
C GLU A 68 -10.26 16.73 -4.57
N ASN A 69 -9.87 16.57 -3.30
CA ASN A 69 -10.07 15.34 -2.54
C ASN A 69 -11.33 15.34 -1.65
N ALA A 70 -12.15 16.40 -1.75
CA ALA A 70 -13.38 16.54 -0.99
C ALA A 70 -14.61 16.22 -1.85
N TYR A 71 -15.70 15.84 -1.18
CA TYR A 71 -16.99 15.65 -1.82
C TYR A 71 -18.14 16.10 -0.91
N ARG A 72 -19.29 16.34 -1.54
CA ARG A 72 -20.56 16.52 -0.86
C ARG A 72 -21.58 15.52 -1.40
N LEU A 73 -22.40 14.96 -0.51
CA LEU A 73 -23.50 14.08 -0.84
C LEU A 73 -24.78 14.68 -0.25
N ASP A 74 -25.79 14.89 -1.10
CA ASP A 74 -27.11 15.39 -0.70
C ASP A 74 -28.19 14.36 -1.10
N SER A 75 -28.86 13.81 -0.10
CA SER A 75 -29.94 12.84 -0.30
C SER A 75 -31.33 13.32 0.16
N ARG A 76 -31.52 14.63 0.33
CA ARG A 76 -32.79 15.19 0.79
C ARG A 76 -33.93 15.07 -0.23
N GLU A 77 -33.61 15.24 -1.51
CA GLU A 77 -34.57 15.17 -2.64
C GLU A 77 -34.05 14.28 -3.79
N GLY A 78 -33.77 13.03 -3.49
CA GLY A 78 -33.04 12.14 -4.40
C GLY A 78 -31.64 11.90 -3.88
N LEU A 79 -30.66 11.60 -4.76
CA LEU A 79 -29.25 11.48 -4.38
C LEU A 79 -28.39 12.24 -5.38
N THR A 80 -27.70 13.27 -4.91
CA THR A 80 -26.75 14.04 -5.70
C THR A 80 -25.37 13.98 -5.05
N LEU A 81 -24.35 13.71 -5.86
CA LEU A 81 -22.94 13.67 -5.47
C LEU A 81 -22.23 14.85 -6.12
N TYR A 82 -21.48 15.60 -5.34
CA TYR A 82 -20.73 16.78 -5.81
C TYR A 82 -19.24 16.56 -5.61
N ALA A 83 -18.44 16.88 -6.61
CA ALA A 83 -16.98 16.84 -6.56
C ALA A 83 -16.38 17.88 -7.53
N SER A 84 -15.12 18.27 -7.29
CA SER A 84 -14.35 19.12 -8.21
C SER A 84 -13.31 18.35 -9.03
N ALA A 85 -12.97 17.13 -8.60
CA ALA A 85 -11.99 16.27 -9.27
C ALA A 85 -12.36 14.79 -9.11
N LYS A 86 -11.65 13.93 -9.86
CA LYS A 86 -11.88 12.47 -9.85
C LYS A 86 -11.71 11.85 -8.47
N GLU A 87 -10.77 12.34 -7.65
CA GLU A 87 -10.49 11.82 -6.31
C GLU A 87 -11.73 12.00 -5.41
N GLY A 88 -12.26 13.22 -5.34
CA GLY A 88 -13.50 13.51 -4.60
C GLY A 88 -14.70 12.73 -5.14
N LEU A 89 -14.83 12.61 -6.47
CA LEU A 89 -15.91 11.82 -7.09
C LEU A 89 -15.83 10.35 -6.67
N LEU A 90 -14.67 9.71 -6.75
CA LEU A 90 -14.51 8.29 -6.40
C LEU A 90 -14.82 8.03 -4.92
N TYR A 91 -14.45 8.95 -4.03
CA TYR A 91 -14.86 8.88 -2.62
C TYR A 91 -16.36 9.08 -2.44
N ALA A 92 -16.99 9.96 -3.21
CA ALA A 92 -18.44 10.13 -3.22
C ALA A 92 -19.17 8.87 -3.69
N LEU A 93 -18.68 8.22 -4.77
CA LEU A 93 -19.22 6.96 -5.29
C LEU A 93 -19.10 5.83 -4.26
N ALA A 94 -17.95 5.68 -3.60
CA ALA A 94 -17.76 4.71 -2.52
C ALA A 94 -18.73 4.99 -1.35
N THR A 95 -18.91 6.27 -0.97
CA THR A 95 -19.87 6.67 0.06
C THR A 95 -21.31 6.36 -0.34
N ALA A 96 -21.68 6.63 -1.58
CA ALA A 96 -23.01 6.31 -2.10
C ALA A 96 -23.27 4.79 -2.07
N LEU A 97 -22.28 3.95 -2.40
CA LEU A 97 -22.36 2.50 -2.27
C LEU A 97 -22.56 2.05 -0.80
N HIS A 98 -22.09 2.82 0.19
CA HIS A 98 -22.37 2.59 1.61
C HIS A 98 -23.71 3.16 2.08
N ALA A 99 -24.20 4.25 1.50
CA ALA A 99 -25.43 4.93 1.90
C ALA A 99 -26.69 4.26 1.34
N VAL A 100 -26.59 3.78 0.10
CA VAL A 100 -27.71 3.17 -0.63
C VAL A 100 -28.09 1.81 -0.03
N LYS A 101 -29.40 1.55 0.01
CA LYS A 101 -30.01 0.30 0.45
C LYS A 101 -31.00 -0.20 -0.61
N VAL A 102 -31.22 -1.51 -0.62
CA VAL A 102 -32.22 -2.15 -1.48
C VAL A 102 -33.24 -2.89 -0.63
N LYS A 103 -34.53 -2.65 -0.86
CA LYS A 103 -35.63 -3.38 -0.23
C LYS A 103 -36.72 -3.61 -1.28
N ASN A 104 -37.18 -4.85 -1.44
CA ASN A 104 -38.20 -5.25 -2.41
C ASN A 104 -37.89 -4.83 -3.87
N GLY A 105 -36.60 -4.80 -4.25
CA GLY A 105 -36.17 -4.35 -5.57
C GLY A 105 -36.09 -2.83 -5.76
N GLU A 106 -36.45 -2.04 -4.78
CA GLU A 106 -36.36 -0.58 -4.80
C GLU A 106 -35.06 -0.09 -4.16
N LEU A 107 -34.46 0.91 -4.81
CA LEU A 107 -33.26 1.59 -4.35
C LEU A 107 -33.66 2.81 -3.49
N PHE A 108 -33.09 2.97 -2.34
CA PHE A 108 -33.36 4.12 -1.45
C PHE A 108 -32.15 4.50 -0.59
N CYS A 109 -32.13 5.71 -0.07
CA CYS A 109 -31.20 6.14 0.95
C CYS A 109 -31.90 6.98 2.02
N GLU A 110 -31.35 7.01 3.24
CA GLU A 110 -31.79 7.94 4.30
C GLU A 110 -31.45 9.38 3.90
N LYS A 111 -32.30 10.34 4.28
CA LYS A 111 -32.10 11.76 3.96
C LYS A 111 -30.98 12.35 4.80
N ALA A 112 -29.96 12.89 4.11
CA ALA A 112 -28.84 13.57 4.75
C ALA A 112 -28.13 14.56 3.82
N LEU A 113 -27.35 15.43 4.44
CA LEU A 113 -26.32 16.22 3.81
C LEU A 113 -24.97 15.84 4.43
N ILE A 114 -24.02 15.44 3.59
CA ILE A 114 -22.67 15.03 3.99
C ILE A 114 -21.65 15.92 3.28
N GLU A 115 -20.66 16.41 4.02
CA GLU A 115 -19.44 17.00 3.50
C GLU A 115 -18.25 16.25 4.07
N ASP A 116 -17.32 15.80 3.23
CA ASP A 116 -16.29 14.87 3.68
C ASP A 116 -15.01 14.92 2.84
N TRP A 117 -13.87 14.63 3.47
CA TRP A 117 -12.53 14.62 2.87
C TRP A 117 -11.54 13.84 3.75
N PRO A 118 -10.48 13.22 3.17
CA PRO A 118 -9.45 12.53 3.95
C PRO A 118 -8.53 13.50 4.68
N GLU A 119 -8.01 13.09 5.84
CA GLU A 119 -7.01 13.85 6.59
C GLU A 119 -5.58 13.42 6.25
N LYS A 120 -5.34 12.12 6.08
CA LYS A 120 -4.05 11.59 5.66
C LYS A 120 -4.00 11.32 4.17
N SER A 121 -2.92 11.76 3.51
CA SER A 121 -2.73 11.65 2.06
C SER A 121 -2.40 10.22 1.62
N TYR A 122 -1.75 9.42 2.47
CA TYR A 122 -1.38 8.03 2.20
C TYR A 122 -2.21 7.07 3.06
N ARG A 123 -2.98 6.21 2.43
CA ARG A 123 -3.83 5.19 3.07
C ARG A 123 -3.75 3.93 2.23
N ALA A 124 -3.09 2.88 2.74
CA ALA A 124 -2.71 1.75 1.90
C ALA A 124 -2.97 0.38 2.51
N LEU A 125 -3.03 -0.59 1.61
CA LEU A 125 -2.83 -2.00 1.85
C LEU A 125 -1.55 -2.44 1.11
N MET A 126 -0.71 -3.24 1.75
CA MET A 126 0.38 -3.97 1.14
C MET A 126 0.05 -5.46 1.11
N VAL A 127 0.34 -6.13 0.02
CA VAL A 127 0.15 -7.58 -0.15
C VAL A 127 1.41 -8.24 -0.70
N ASP A 128 1.78 -9.36 -0.09
CA ASP A 128 2.87 -10.24 -0.52
C ASP A 128 2.34 -11.17 -1.62
N LEU A 129 2.89 -11.03 -2.82
CA LEU A 129 2.53 -11.82 -4.01
C LEU A 129 3.61 -12.87 -4.35
N VAL A 130 4.57 -13.06 -3.44
CA VAL A 130 5.79 -13.83 -3.68
C VAL A 130 5.85 -15.09 -2.84
N ARG A 131 5.77 -14.95 -1.48
CA ARG A 131 5.90 -16.11 -0.58
C ARG A 131 4.79 -17.12 -0.82
N GLU A 132 3.56 -16.60 -1.06
CA GLU A 132 2.42 -17.39 -1.49
C GLU A 132 1.91 -16.84 -2.83
N TRP A 133 2.02 -17.66 -3.89
CA TRP A 133 1.60 -17.24 -5.23
C TRP A 133 0.11 -16.92 -5.29
N MET A 134 -0.21 -15.76 -5.84
CA MET A 134 -1.59 -15.32 -6.01
C MET A 134 -1.91 -15.10 -7.50
N PRO A 135 -2.89 -15.81 -8.08
CA PRO A 135 -3.29 -15.55 -9.47
C PRO A 135 -3.89 -14.13 -9.62
N ALA A 136 -3.78 -13.58 -10.83
CA ALA A 136 -4.21 -12.22 -11.18
C ALA A 136 -5.62 -11.84 -10.67
N SER A 137 -6.56 -12.80 -10.69
CA SER A 137 -7.92 -12.58 -10.18
C SER A 137 -7.98 -12.13 -8.70
N ARG A 138 -6.98 -12.45 -7.90
CA ARG A 138 -6.94 -12.05 -6.48
C ARG A 138 -6.49 -10.61 -6.31
N VAL A 139 -5.58 -10.12 -7.16
CA VAL A 139 -5.11 -8.71 -7.12
C VAL A 139 -6.27 -7.74 -7.37
N TYR A 140 -7.15 -8.03 -8.31
CA TYR A 140 -8.35 -7.22 -8.54
C TYR A 140 -9.26 -7.12 -7.32
N LYS A 141 -9.34 -8.18 -6.51
CA LYS A 141 -10.16 -8.16 -5.27
C LYS A 141 -9.57 -7.21 -4.22
N TYR A 142 -8.25 -7.16 -4.09
CA TYR A 142 -7.60 -6.18 -3.20
C TYR A 142 -7.81 -4.74 -3.69
N ILE A 143 -7.81 -4.49 -5.01
CA ILE A 143 -8.14 -3.18 -5.56
C ILE A 143 -9.59 -2.80 -5.20
N ASP A 144 -10.55 -3.72 -5.29
CA ASP A 144 -11.94 -3.49 -4.90
C ASP A 144 -12.08 -3.20 -3.38
N VAL A 145 -11.32 -3.90 -2.52
CA VAL A 145 -11.25 -3.60 -1.08
C VAL A 145 -10.76 -2.17 -0.85
N CYS A 146 -9.65 -1.79 -1.48
CA CYS A 146 -9.09 -0.45 -1.36
C CYS A 146 -10.10 0.62 -1.80
N PHE A 147 -10.76 0.44 -2.95
CA PHE A 147 -11.74 1.38 -3.47
C PHE A 147 -12.90 1.60 -2.50
N LEU A 148 -13.57 0.52 -2.06
CA LEU A 148 -14.76 0.66 -1.22
C LEU A 148 -14.43 1.22 0.17
N GLN A 149 -13.20 0.97 0.67
CA GLN A 149 -12.72 1.52 1.94
C GLN A 149 -12.00 2.86 1.80
N LYS A 150 -11.98 3.48 0.61
CA LYS A 150 -11.30 4.75 0.35
C LYS A 150 -9.81 4.75 0.74
N LEU A 151 -9.15 3.59 0.70
CA LEU A 151 -7.69 3.53 0.60
C LEU A 151 -7.29 3.99 -0.79
N ASN A 152 -6.17 4.67 -0.94
CA ASN A 152 -5.76 5.23 -2.22
C ASN A 152 -4.47 4.64 -2.79
N HIS A 153 -3.84 3.72 -2.07
CA HIS A 153 -2.65 3.01 -2.53
C HIS A 153 -2.78 1.50 -2.28
N LEU A 154 -2.26 0.72 -3.21
CA LEU A 154 -2.04 -0.72 -3.05
C LEU A 154 -0.57 -1.01 -3.36
N HIS A 155 0.18 -1.40 -2.34
CA HIS A 155 1.57 -1.76 -2.40
C HIS A 155 1.68 -3.26 -2.72
N LEU A 156 2.40 -3.60 -3.78
CA LEU A 156 2.51 -4.95 -4.34
C LEU A 156 3.95 -5.44 -4.25
N HIS A 157 4.20 -6.38 -3.36
CA HIS A 157 5.50 -7.01 -3.17
C HIS A 157 5.68 -8.13 -4.21
N PHE A 158 6.52 -7.89 -5.24
CA PHE A 158 6.66 -8.76 -6.41
C PHE A 158 7.92 -9.60 -6.43
N VAL A 159 8.88 -9.32 -5.57
CA VAL A 159 10.22 -9.94 -5.62
C VAL A 159 10.70 -10.28 -4.22
N ASP A 160 11.15 -11.53 -4.04
CA ASP A 160 11.76 -12.01 -2.79
C ASP A 160 12.63 -13.25 -3.05
N ASP A 161 13.20 -13.85 -1.99
CA ASP A 161 14.04 -15.05 -2.04
C ASP A 161 13.42 -16.21 -2.82
N GLN A 162 12.08 -16.36 -2.76
CA GLN A 162 11.36 -17.49 -3.33
C GLN A 162 11.08 -17.32 -4.82
N ARG A 163 10.70 -16.12 -5.24
CA ARG A 163 10.16 -15.85 -6.57
C ARG A 163 10.47 -14.44 -7.06
N PHE A 164 10.38 -14.29 -8.36
CA PHE A 164 10.27 -13.03 -9.08
C PHE A 164 8.98 -13.10 -9.90
N THR A 165 7.96 -12.34 -9.53
CA THR A 165 6.61 -12.48 -10.10
C THR A 165 6.29 -11.45 -11.19
N LEU A 166 7.23 -10.58 -11.56
CA LEU A 166 7.10 -9.66 -12.69
C LEU A 166 7.64 -10.27 -14.00
N PRO A 167 7.13 -9.88 -15.17
CA PRO A 167 7.78 -10.19 -16.44
C PRO A 167 9.08 -9.38 -16.57
N SER A 168 10.11 -9.96 -17.19
CA SER A 168 11.36 -9.26 -17.54
C SER A 168 11.88 -9.70 -18.90
N LYS A 169 12.21 -8.74 -19.76
CA LYS A 169 12.89 -8.94 -21.05
C LYS A 169 14.41 -8.83 -20.91
N ALA A 170 14.86 -7.93 -20.02
CA ALA A 170 16.28 -7.74 -19.73
C ALA A 170 16.88 -8.98 -19.07
N PHE A 171 16.09 -9.67 -18.24
CA PHE A 171 16.50 -10.85 -17.51
C PHE A 171 15.46 -11.99 -17.63
N PRO A 172 15.39 -12.70 -18.78
CA PRO A 172 14.33 -13.68 -19.07
C PRO A 172 14.26 -14.90 -18.14
N LEU A 173 15.32 -15.15 -17.35
CA LEU A 173 15.31 -16.25 -16.35
C LEU A 173 14.78 -15.81 -14.97
N LEU A 174 14.51 -14.52 -14.74
CA LEU A 174 13.97 -14.04 -13.47
C LEU A 174 12.51 -14.43 -13.27
N PRO A 175 11.59 -14.24 -14.24
CA PRO A 175 10.19 -14.60 -14.03
C PRO A 175 10.05 -16.08 -13.63
N THR A 176 9.44 -16.32 -12.48
CA THR A 176 9.25 -17.71 -11.98
C THR A 176 8.31 -18.47 -12.90
N PRO A 177 8.69 -19.63 -13.43
CA PRO A 177 7.85 -20.39 -14.34
C PRO A 177 6.46 -20.65 -13.74
N GLU A 178 5.38 -20.37 -14.51
CA GLU A 178 3.97 -20.57 -14.16
C GLU A 178 3.47 -19.69 -12.97
N GLU A 179 4.37 -19.09 -12.19
CA GLU A 179 4.06 -18.28 -11.01
C GLU A 179 4.58 -16.83 -11.15
N HIS A 180 4.26 -16.20 -12.29
CA HIS A 180 4.51 -14.78 -12.54
C HIS A 180 3.36 -14.19 -13.35
N TYR A 181 3.23 -12.86 -13.28
CA TYR A 181 2.24 -12.11 -14.05
C TYR A 181 2.76 -11.81 -15.46
N THR A 182 1.86 -11.82 -16.44
CA THR A 182 2.16 -11.36 -17.79
C THR A 182 2.10 -9.82 -17.86
N GLU A 183 2.65 -9.24 -18.93
CA GLU A 183 2.49 -7.80 -19.20
C GLU A 183 0.99 -7.42 -19.33
N GLU A 184 0.13 -8.33 -19.81
CA GLU A 184 -1.30 -8.12 -19.93
C GLU A 184 -1.99 -8.09 -18.55
N ASP A 185 -1.60 -8.98 -17.63
CA ASP A 185 -2.09 -8.97 -16.25
C ASP A 185 -1.77 -7.64 -15.58
N ILE A 186 -0.51 -7.19 -15.66
CA ILE A 186 -0.07 -5.92 -15.06
C ILE A 186 -0.82 -4.73 -15.69
N ARG A 187 -0.98 -4.72 -17.01
CA ARG A 187 -1.76 -3.69 -17.70
C ARG A 187 -3.21 -3.68 -17.22
N GLY A 188 -3.78 -4.86 -17.03
CA GLY A 188 -5.13 -5.02 -16.48
C GLY A 188 -5.24 -4.47 -15.05
N PHE A 189 -4.25 -4.74 -14.18
CA PHE A 189 -4.22 -4.19 -12.82
C PHE A 189 -4.15 -2.65 -12.85
N CYS A 190 -3.27 -2.08 -13.67
CA CYS A 190 -3.11 -0.64 -13.79
C CYS A 190 -4.40 0.04 -14.25
N ALA A 191 -5.03 -0.47 -15.30
CA ALA A 191 -6.29 0.08 -15.83
C ALA A 191 -7.41 0.01 -14.77
N TYR A 192 -7.57 -1.14 -14.12
CA TYR A 192 -8.59 -1.36 -13.11
C TYR A 192 -8.41 -0.50 -11.85
N ALA A 193 -7.17 -0.35 -11.41
CA ALA A 193 -6.82 0.50 -10.28
C ALA A 193 -7.04 1.99 -10.59
N LYS A 194 -6.64 2.42 -11.79
CA LYS A 194 -6.82 3.81 -12.28
C LYS A 194 -8.28 4.24 -12.29
N GLU A 195 -9.18 3.39 -12.79
CA GLU A 195 -10.64 3.63 -12.77
C GLU A 195 -11.17 3.85 -11.36
N ARG A 196 -10.52 3.26 -10.34
CA ARG A 196 -10.91 3.32 -8.93
C ARG A 196 -10.12 4.32 -8.10
N GLY A 197 -9.20 5.07 -8.72
CA GLY A 197 -8.34 6.03 -8.04
C GLY A 197 -7.33 5.38 -7.09
N ILE A 198 -6.92 4.14 -7.36
CA ILE A 198 -5.93 3.42 -6.58
C ILE A 198 -4.58 3.50 -7.28
N THR A 199 -3.59 4.03 -6.60
CA THR A 199 -2.19 4.02 -7.05
C THR A 199 -1.57 2.67 -6.70
N LEU A 200 -1.07 1.94 -7.70
CA LEU A 200 -0.29 0.74 -7.47
C LEU A 200 1.17 1.11 -7.21
N ILE A 201 1.76 0.56 -6.16
CA ILE A 201 3.18 0.76 -5.82
C ILE A 201 3.90 -0.58 -6.05
N PRO A 202 4.66 -0.74 -7.15
CA PRO A 202 5.44 -1.94 -7.37
C PRO A 202 6.68 -1.94 -6.50
N GLU A 203 7.02 -3.09 -5.90
CA GLU A 203 8.21 -3.30 -5.11
C GLU A 203 9.20 -4.25 -5.80
N LEU A 204 10.44 -3.79 -5.90
CA LEU A 204 11.63 -4.59 -6.18
C LEU A 204 12.45 -4.68 -4.91
N GLU A 205 12.46 -5.82 -4.26
CA GLU A 205 13.19 -5.98 -3.01
C GLU A 205 14.70 -6.15 -3.24
N ILE A 206 15.47 -5.18 -2.75
CA ILE A 206 16.93 -5.11 -2.77
C ILE A 206 17.45 -4.24 -1.60
N PRO A 207 18.70 -4.45 -1.09
CA PRO A 207 19.66 -5.46 -1.51
C PRO A 207 19.43 -6.83 -0.87
N GLY A 208 18.62 -6.90 0.21
CA GLY A 208 18.21 -8.13 0.89
C GLY A 208 17.25 -8.94 0.03
N HIS A 209 16.79 -10.09 0.55
CA HIS A 209 15.76 -10.95 -0.09
C HIS A 209 16.06 -11.27 -1.58
N ALA A 210 17.35 -11.33 -1.94
CA ALA A 210 17.82 -11.36 -3.33
C ALA A 210 18.28 -12.75 -3.79
N ARG A 211 17.93 -13.82 -3.06
CA ARG A 211 18.36 -15.19 -3.41
C ARG A 211 17.93 -15.58 -4.81
N HIS A 212 16.73 -15.18 -5.23
CA HIS A 212 16.24 -15.51 -6.56
C HIS A 212 17.05 -14.80 -7.66
N LEU A 213 17.35 -13.51 -7.50
CA LEU A 213 18.20 -12.75 -8.42
C LEU A 213 19.59 -13.37 -8.53
N ASN A 214 20.21 -13.65 -7.38
CA ASN A 214 21.56 -14.22 -7.29
C ASN A 214 21.64 -15.65 -7.87
N ARG A 215 20.57 -16.42 -7.76
CA ARG A 215 20.50 -17.77 -8.34
C ARG A 215 20.36 -17.75 -9.86
N CYS A 216 19.53 -16.84 -10.39
CA CYS A 216 19.24 -16.79 -11.82
C CYS A 216 20.39 -16.14 -12.64
N TYR A 217 21.03 -15.11 -12.07
CA TYR A 217 22.12 -14.36 -12.73
C TYR A 217 23.26 -14.07 -11.73
N PRO A 218 23.97 -15.12 -11.26
CA PRO A 218 25.03 -14.95 -10.25
C PRO A 218 26.18 -14.05 -10.73
N GLU A 219 26.50 -14.08 -12.01
CA GLU A 219 27.55 -13.24 -12.63
C GLU A 219 27.21 -11.75 -12.54
N VAL A 220 25.91 -11.41 -12.54
CA VAL A 220 25.43 -10.02 -12.46
C VAL A 220 25.30 -9.58 -11.00
N PHE A 221 24.52 -10.31 -10.19
CA PHE A 221 24.04 -9.85 -8.90
C PHE A 221 24.78 -10.41 -7.69
N ALA A 222 25.31 -11.67 -7.77
CA ALA A 222 25.83 -12.33 -6.58
C ALA A 222 27.18 -11.76 -6.11
N ASN A 223 27.38 -11.85 -4.79
CA ASN A 223 28.67 -11.57 -4.16
C ASN A 223 29.72 -12.57 -4.62
N GLU A 224 30.93 -12.08 -4.90
CA GLU A 224 32.07 -12.95 -5.19
C GLU A 224 32.85 -13.19 -3.89
N LEU A 225 32.71 -14.42 -3.39
CA LEU A 225 33.35 -14.86 -2.15
C LEU A 225 34.62 -15.65 -2.46
N PRO A 226 35.67 -15.57 -1.61
CA PRO A 226 36.84 -16.41 -1.74
C PRO A 226 36.47 -17.89 -1.66
N GLU A 227 37.28 -18.74 -2.33
CA GLU A 227 37.09 -20.20 -2.31
C GLU A 227 37.03 -20.75 -0.87
N GLY A 228 36.03 -21.56 -0.58
CA GLY A 228 35.83 -22.16 0.73
C GLY A 228 35.11 -21.25 1.77
N VAL A 229 34.76 -20.03 1.40
CA VAL A 229 33.96 -19.14 2.25
C VAL A 229 32.49 -19.28 1.92
N ASP A 230 31.73 -19.96 2.74
CA ASP A 230 30.28 -19.85 2.78
C ASP A 230 29.94 -18.81 3.85
N ALA A 231 29.71 -17.57 3.43
CA ALA A 231 29.43 -16.49 4.34
C ALA A 231 28.02 -16.65 4.93
N THR A 232 27.91 -17.58 5.85
CA THR A 232 26.76 -17.74 6.73
C THR A 232 26.92 -16.77 7.88
N ILE A 233 26.01 -15.86 8.03
CA ILE A 233 26.04 -14.79 9.02
C ILE A 233 24.99 -15.09 10.08
N VAL A 234 25.39 -15.05 11.33
CA VAL A 234 24.47 -15.04 12.46
C VAL A 234 24.23 -13.57 12.83
N THR A 235 23.00 -13.13 12.71
CA THR A 235 22.62 -11.75 13.09
C THR A 235 22.67 -11.58 14.62
N GLU A 236 22.56 -10.34 15.09
CA GLU A 236 22.48 -10.04 16.53
C GLU A 236 21.26 -10.70 17.18
N GLU A 237 20.19 -10.92 16.40
CA GLU A 237 18.94 -11.58 16.79
C GLU A 237 19.05 -13.12 16.77
N GLY A 238 20.23 -13.64 16.40
CA GLY A 238 20.47 -15.08 16.32
C GLY A 238 19.94 -15.76 15.05
N LEU A 239 19.48 -14.98 14.06
CA LEU A 239 19.07 -15.51 12.76
C LEU A 239 20.32 -15.85 11.93
N THR A 240 20.27 -16.98 11.24
CA THR A 240 21.32 -17.41 10.32
C THR A 240 20.93 -17.00 8.91
N ILE A 241 21.66 -16.05 8.33
CA ILE A 241 21.46 -15.56 6.95
C ILE A 241 22.68 -15.84 6.09
N SER A 242 22.50 -15.92 4.78
CA SER A 242 23.55 -16.26 3.84
C SER A 242 23.86 -15.10 2.89
N ALA A 243 25.12 -14.97 2.50
CA ALA A 243 25.56 -14.05 1.43
C ALA A 243 24.82 -14.27 0.09
N LYS A 244 24.13 -15.40 -0.06
CA LYS A 244 23.28 -15.70 -1.24
C LYS A 244 22.00 -14.86 -1.24
N ASN A 245 21.60 -14.27 -0.11
CA ASN A 245 20.35 -13.52 0.02
C ASN A 245 20.53 -12.01 -0.21
N ILE A 246 21.74 -11.55 -0.51
CA ILE A 246 22.03 -10.12 -0.70
C ILE A 246 22.74 -9.86 -2.03
N VAL A 247 22.34 -8.79 -2.72
CA VAL A 247 22.99 -8.32 -3.95
C VAL A 247 24.39 -7.76 -3.64
N CYS A 248 25.32 -7.93 -4.56
CA CYS A 248 26.65 -7.34 -4.46
C CYS A 248 26.60 -5.81 -4.67
N ALA A 249 26.91 -5.04 -3.64
CA ALA A 249 26.92 -3.58 -3.68
C ALA A 249 28.09 -2.99 -4.48
N GLY A 250 29.17 -3.77 -4.65
CA GLY A 250 30.41 -3.31 -5.31
C GLY A 250 30.51 -3.58 -6.81
N LYS A 251 29.65 -4.48 -7.37
CA LYS A 251 29.66 -4.76 -8.81
C LYS A 251 28.92 -3.69 -9.62
N GLN A 252 29.54 -3.16 -10.66
CA GLN A 252 28.87 -2.27 -11.61
C GLN A 252 27.76 -3.01 -12.36
N SER A 253 27.99 -4.28 -12.74
CA SER A 253 26.97 -5.12 -13.39
C SER A 253 25.69 -5.26 -12.56
N ALA A 254 25.78 -5.34 -11.23
CA ALA A 254 24.61 -5.39 -10.36
C ALA A 254 23.81 -4.07 -10.42
N MET A 255 24.49 -2.94 -10.36
CA MET A 255 23.85 -1.62 -10.48
C MET A 255 23.21 -1.40 -11.85
N ASP A 256 23.87 -1.83 -12.93
CA ASP A 256 23.33 -1.77 -14.28
C ASP A 256 22.12 -2.69 -14.45
N GLY A 257 22.19 -3.89 -13.87
CA GLY A 257 21.08 -4.84 -13.86
C GLY A 257 19.87 -4.34 -13.09
N ILE A 258 20.07 -3.75 -11.91
CA ILE A 258 19.00 -3.11 -11.11
C ILE A 258 18.36 -1.97 -11.92
N ARG A 259 19.17 -1.11 -12.56
CA ARG A 259 18.65 -0.04 -13.41
C ARG A 259 17.78 -0.56 -14.55
N ALA A 260 18.20 -1.65 -15.21
CA ALA A 260 17.41 -2.26 -16.29
C ALA A 260 16.05 -2.79 -15.76
N ILE A 261 16.03 -3.45 -14.61
CA ILE A 261 14.79 -3.92 -13.99
C ILE A 261 13.89 -2.73 -13.61
N LEU A 262 14.44 -1.67 -13.03
CA LEU A 262 13.68 -0.47 -12.66
C LEU A 262 13.07 0.23 -13.89
N GLN A 263 13.77 0.25 -15.04
CA GLN A 263 13.21 0.75 -16.30
C GLN A 263 12.03 -0.09 -16.78
N GLU A 264 12.11 -1.41 -16.67
CA GLU A 264 10.99 -2.31 -17.00
C GLU A 264 9.79 -2.08 -16.06
N ILE A 265 10.03 -1.94 -14.76
CA ILE A 265 8.98 -1.62 -13.78
C ILE A 265 8.31 -0.29 -14.09
N CYS A 266 9.08 0.75 -14.44
CA CYS A 266 8.51 2.03 -14.87
C CYS A 266 7.62 1.90 -16.11
N ALA A 267 7.98 1.06 -17.05
CA ALA A 267 7.19 0.81 -18.26
C ALA A 267 5.91 0.00 -17.98
N LEU A 268 5.99 -0.96 -17.05
CA LEU A 268 4.86 -1.78 -16.62
C LEU A 268 3.83 -0.99 -15.79
N PHE A 269 4.30 -0.03 -14.98
CA PHE A 269 3.46 0.79 -14.08
C PHE A 269 3.53 2.28 -14.45
N PRO A 270 3.04 2.69 -15.64
CA PRO A 270 3.23 4.05 -16.14
C PRO A 270 2.56 5.13 -15.29
N ASP A 271 1.46 4.81 -14.63
CA ASP A 271 0.68 5.74 -13.81
C ASP A 271 1.16 5.82 -12.34
N SER A 272 2.10 4.95 -11.92
CA SER A 272 2.61 5.00 -10.55
C SER A 272 3.65 6.11 -10.38
N PRO A 273 3.47 7.06 -9.47
CA PRO A 273 4.51 8.04 -9.15
C PRO A 273 5.61 7.45 -8.25
N TYR A 274 5.45 6.21 -7.80
CA TYR A 274 6.32 5.57 -6.82
C TYR A 274 6.93 4.28 -7.35
N ILE A 275 8.13 3.94 -6.86
CA ILE A 275 8.71 2.60 -6.88
C ILE A 275 9.21 2.30 -5.48
N HIS A 276 8.85 1.14 -4.94
CA HIS A 276 9.40 0.65 -3.69
C HIS A 276 10.62 -0.24 -3.98
N LEU A 277 11.68 -0.06 -3.18
CA LEU A 277 12.98 -0.71 -3.39
C LEU A 277 13.30 -1.78 -2.32
N GLY A 278 12.34 -2.06 -1.41
CA GLY A 278 12.62 -2.87 -0.25
C GLY A 278 13.58 -2.15 0.71
N GLY A 279 14.71 -2.77 0.97
CA GLY A 279 15.81 -2.16 1.73
C GLY A 279 15.83 -2.52 3.21
N GLU A 280 15.31 -3.68 3.59
CA GLU A 280 15.38 -4.18 4.96
C GLU A 280 16.09 -5.55 5.03
N GLU A 281 16.33 -6.03 6.25
CA GLU A 281 16.86 -7.35 6.64
C GLU A 281 18.06 -7.83 5.81
N ALA A 282 18.86 -6.89 5.32
CA ALA A 282 19.97 -7.18 4.42
C ALA A 282 21.17 -7.78 5.17
N ALA A 283 21.69 -8.89 4.67
CA ALA A 283 22.87 -9.59 5.19
C ALA A 283 24.18 -8.81 4.93
N ILE A 284 24.24 -7.52 5.29
CA ILE A 284 25.32 -6.58 4.91
C ILE A 284 26.73 -7.06 5.31
N LYS A 285 26.86 -7.83 6.39
CA LYS A 285 28.14 -8.41 6.81
C LYS A 285 28.77 -9.32 5.73
N ALA A 286 27.97 -9.83 4.77
CA ALA A 286 28.48 -10.59 3.64
C ALA A 286 29.41 -9.76 2.74
N TRP A 287 29.20 -8.46 2.66
CA TRP A 287 30.04 -7.55 1.87
C TRP A 287 31.48 -7.45 2.37
N ASN A 288 31.72 -7.78 3.64
CA ASN A 288 33.08 -7.86 4.21
C ASN A 288 33.90 -9.00 3.61
N TYR A 289 33.28 -10.00 3.03
CA TYR A 289 33.92 -11.13 2.36
C TYR A 289 33.94 -11.01 0.84
N CYS A 290 33.13 -10.10 0.29
CA CYS A 290 33.02 -9.92 -1.16
C CYS A 290 34.16 -9.07 -1.73
N THR A 291 34.92 -9.63 -2.69
CA THR A 291 36.08 -8.95 -3.31
C THR A 291 35.69 -7.63 -3.98
N HIS A 292 34.55 -7.58 -4.66
CA HIS A 292 34.05 -6.38 -5.31
C HIS A 292 33.61 -5.31 -4.31
N CYS A 293 32.90 -5.71 -3.23
CA CYS A 293 32.46 -4.78 -2.20
C CYS A 293 33.66 -4.16 -1.48
N GLN A 294 34.67 -4.96 -1.15
CA GLN A 294 35.92 -4.47 -0.51
C GLN A 294 36.70 -3.50 -1.44
N ALA A 295 36.81 -3.84 -2.72
CA ALA A 295 37.43 -2.94 -3.70
C ALA A 295 36.66 -1.63 -3.83
N TYR A 296 35.33 -1.69 -3.88
CA TYR A 296 34.46 -0.52 -3.97
C TYR A 296 34.60 0.38 -2.74
N MET A 297 34.51 -0.19 -1.54
CA MET A 297 34.68 0.55 -0.26
C MET A 297 36.03 1.28 -0.24
N LYS A 298 37.12 0.59 -0.58
CA LYS A 298 38.45 1.18 -0.63
C LYS A 298 38.54 2.33 -1.64
N ALA A 299 37.97 2.17 -2.82
CA ALA A 299 38.01 3.17 -3.88
C ALA A 299 37.22 4.44 -3.54
N HIS A 300 36.16 4.33 -2.75
CA HIS A 300 35.23 5.42 -2.42
C HIS A 300 35.38 5.94 -0.98
N GLY A 301 36.34 5.43 -0.22
CA GLY A 301 36.59 5.87 1.17
C GLY A 301 35.43 5.52 2.11
N ILE A 302 34.75 4.41 1.85
CA ILE A 302 33.68 3.87 2.68
C ILE A 302 34.30 3.04 3.82
N GLU A 303 33.93 3.32 5.06
CA GLU A 303 34.60 2.77 6.22
C GLU A 303 34.23 1.34 6.55
N ASP A 304 32.93 0.99 6.44
CA ASP A 304 32.38 -0.31 6.82
C ASP A 304 31.12 -0.67 6.02
N GLU A 305 30.57 -1.85 6.28
CA GLU A 305 29.35 -2.37 5.64
C GLU A 305 28.10 -1.53 5.91
N TYR A 306 28.03 -0.84 7.04
CA TYR A 306 26.91 0.03 7.39
C TYR A 306 26.91 1.31 6.53
N ASP A 307 28.08 1.91 6.33
CA ASP A 307 28.26 3.05 5.44
C ASP A 307 28.02 2.64 3.97
N LEU A 308 28.47 1.43 3.56
CA LEU A 308 28.21 0.85 2.25
C LEU A 308 26.70 0.61 2.04
N TYR A 309 25.96 0.24 3.08
CA TYR A 309 24.53 0.03 2.99
C TYR A 309 23.79 1.33 2.68
N SER A 310 24.08 2.38 3.43
CA SER A 310 23.51 3.70 3.16
C SER A 310 23.91 4.24 1.78
N GLU A 311 25.14 3.97 1.33
CA GLU A 311 25.62 4.30 -0.03
C GLU A 311 24.85 3.54 -1.11
N PHE A 312 24.62 2.22 -0.93
CA PHE A 312 23.83 1.40 -1.84
C PHE A 312 22.40 1.94 -1.99
N ILE A 313 21.72 2.18 -0.83
CA ILE A 313 20.35 2.74 -0.83
C ILE A 313 20.33 4.11 -1.52
N GLY A 314 21.34 4.96 -1.26
CA GLY A 314 21.49 6.26 -1.96
C GLY A 314 21.52 6.10 -3.47
N ARG A 315 22.39 5.23 -3.99
CA ARG A 315 22.52 4.99 -5.44
C ARG A 315 21.23 4.47 -6.07
N VAL A 316 20.55 3.50 -5.45
CA VAL A 316 19.33 2.93 -6.04
C VAL A 316 18.14 3.89 -5.94
N THR A 317 18.04 4.69 -4.87
CA THR A 317 17.03 5.76 -4.79
C THR A 317 17.28 6.86 -5.82
N ASP A 318 18.53 7.24 -6.07
CA ASP A 318 18.87 8.21 -7.11
C ASP A 318 18.48 7.70 -8.51
N MET A 319 18.67 6.40 -8.80
CA MET A 319 18.19 5.80 -10.06
C MET A 319 16.67 5.97 -10.25
N VAL A 320 15.88 5.80 -9.19
CA VAL A 320 14.44 5.98 -9.24
C VAL A 320 14.07 7.44 -9.50
N PHE A 321 14.77 8.39 -8.87
CA PHE A 321 14.59 9.82 -9.15
C PHE A 321 14.95 10.17 -10.61
N GLU A 322 16.04 9.64 -11.14
CA GLU A 322 16.44 9.82 -12.54
C GLU A 322 15.40 9.27 -13.53
N LEU A 323 14.66 8.22 -13.14
CA LEU A 323 13.53 7.68 -13.89
C LEU A 323 12.23 8.49 -13.72
N GLY A 324 12.27 9.62 -13.00
CA GLY A 324 11.12 10.51 -12.79
C GLY A 324 10.09 9.97 -11.79
N ARG A 325 10.49 9.07 -10.89
CA ARG A 325 9.62 8.50 -9.84
C ARG A 325 10.16 8.86 -8.45
N THR A 326 9.30 8.71 -7.43
CA THR A 326 9.69 8.88 -6.03
C THR A 326 10.00 7.50 -5.43
N PRO A 327 11.21 7.27 -4.92
CA PRO A 327 11.53 6.02 -4.25
C PRO A 327 10.86 5.93 -2.89
N ILE A 328 10.42 4.72 -2.55
CA ILE A 328 10.00 4.32 -1.22
C ILE A 328 10.93 3.19 -0.76
N VAL A 329 11.32 3.19 0.50
CA VAL A 329 12.13 2.14 1.12
C VAL A 329 11.58 1.78 2.49
N TRP A 330 11.78 0.54 2.94
CA TRP A 330 11.58 0.19 4.34
C TRP A 330 12.65 0.84 5.23
N GLU A 331 12.34 1.06 6.48
CA GLU A 331 13.34 1.27 7.52
C GLU A 331 14.21 0.02 7.61
N GLY A 332 15.47 0.12 7.22
CA GLY A 332 16.44 -0.97 7.18
C GLY A 332 17.88 -0.46 7.17
N PHE A 333 18.08 0.75 6.66
CA PHE A 333 19.39 1.39 6.63
C PHE A 333 19.72 2.07 7.97
N PRO A 334 21.01 2.07 8.39
CA PRO A 334 21.42 2.66 9.66
C PRO A 334 21.47 4.20 9.60
N LYS A 335 21.48 4.85 10.76
CA LYS A 335 21.70 6.30 10.87
C LYS A 335 23.06 6.72 10.28
N LYS A 336 24.09 5.86 10.44
CA LYS A 336 25.41 6.05 9.84
C LYS A 336 25.30 6.08 8.32
N GLY A 337 25.85 7.10 7.68
CA GLY A 337 25.83 7.25 6.22
C GLY A 337 24.47 7.67 5.62
N SER A 338 23.39 7.74 6.41
CA SER A 338 22.05 8.09 5.91
C SER A 338 21.99 9.46 5.21
N HIS A 339 22.98 10.35 5.43
CA HIS A 339 23.11 11.62 4.74
C HIS A 339 23.30 11.46 3.22
N ARG A 340 23.71 10.28 2.74
CA ARG A 340 23.87 9.92 1.32
C ARG A 340 22.53 9.68 0.62
N ILE A 341 21.46 9.41 1.38
CA ILE A 341 20.13 9.15 0.84
C ILE A 341 19.39 10.47 0.67
N ASN A 342 18.83 10.70 -0.51
CA ASN A 342 18.05 11.90 -0.82
C ASN A 342 16.83 12.02 0.10
N ARG A 343 16.62 13.19 0.72
CA ARG A 343 15.54 13.44 1.69
C ARG A 343 14.14 13.42 1.09
N ASN A 344 14.01 13.44 -0.22
CA ASN A 344 12.75 13.22 -0.91
C ASN A 344 12.35 11.74 -1.00
N THR A 345 13.23 10.81 -0.63
CA THR A 345 12.89 9.40 -0.42
C THR A 345 11.86 9.27 0.69
N VAL A 346 10.84 8.46 0.47
CA VAL A 346 9.84 8.14 1.50
C VAL A 346 10.28 6.88 2.24
N VAL A 347 10.20 6.88 3.56
CA VAL A 347 10.59 5.73 4.39
C VAL A 347 9.35 5.14 5.05
N ILE A 348 9.16 3.83 4.91
CA ILE A 348 8.17 3.08 5.67
C ILE A 348 8.81 2.65 6.98
N ALA A 349 8.41 3.29 8.07
CA ALA A 349 8.90 2.95 9.42
C ALA A 349 8.04 1.85 10.02
N TRP A 350 8.65 0.72 10.33
CA TRP A 350 7.94 -0.50 10.72
C TRP A 350 8.48 -1.15 11.99
N GLU A 351 9.79 -1.31 12.11
CA GLU A 351 10.40 -2.15 13.14
C GLU A 351 10.95 -1.35 14.32
N SER A 352 11.37 -0.11 14.08
CA SER A 352 12.04 0.74 15.08
C SER A 352 13.28 0.07 15.67
N HIS A 353 14.09 -0.59 14.83
CA HIS A 353 15.31 -1.29 15.16
C HIS A 353 16.52 -0.67 14.47
N TYR A 354 16.50 -0.56 13.15
CA TYR A 354 17.64 -0.07 12.37
C TYR A 354 17.84 1.44 12.53
N GLN A 355 16.77 2.19 12.45
CA GLN A 355 16.75 3.63 12.70
C GLN A 355 15.40 4.06 13.26
N LEU A 356 15.40 4.79 14.38
CA LEU A 356 14.16 5.22 15.00
C LEU A 356 13.42 6.22 14.13
N VAL A 357 12.09 6.18 14.15
CA VAL A 357 11.25 7.13 13.42
C VAL A 357 11.55 8.58 13.82
N THR A 358 11.92 8.84 15.07
CA THR A 358 12.34 10.16 15.55
C THR A 358 13.59 10.66 14.82
N ASP A 359 14.58 9.78 14.62
CA ASP A 359 15.80 10.12 13.87
C ASP A 359 15.52 10.36 12.39
N LEU A 360 14.63 9.55 11.79
CA LEU A 360 14.18 9.72 10.40
C LEU A 360 13.47 11.05 10.17
N LEU A 361 12.57 11.43 11.07
CA LEU A 361 11.86 12.73 11.02
C LEU A 361 12.82 13.90 11.22
N GLU A 362 13.75 13.81 12.20
CA GLU A 362 14.77 14.82 12.44
C GLU A 362 15.69 14.99 11.23
N ALA A 363 16.03 13.89 10.55
CA ALA A 363 16.78 13.91 9.30
C ALA A 363 16.02 14.50 8.12
N GLY A 364 14.70 14.74 8.22
CA GLY A 364 13.86 15.37 7.22
C GLY A 364 13.17 14.41 6.24
N PHE A 365 13.16 13.11 6.51
CA PHE A 365 12.43 12.14 5.67
C PHE A 365 10.92 12.26 5.85
N ARG A 366 10.17 11.90 4.80
CA ARG A 366 8.72 11.67 4.87
C ARG A 366 8.47 10.22 5.23
N ILE A 367 7.50 9.97 6.12
CA ILE A 367 7.30 8.68 6.75
C ILE A 367 5.91 8.13 6.44
N ILE A 368 5.86 6.83 6.14
CA ILE A 368 4.64 6.02 6.17
C ILE A 368 4.74 5.12 7.39
N ASN A 369 3.68 5.09 8.19
CA ASN A 369 3.63 4.22 9.36
C ASN A 369 3.18 2.81 8.98
N ALA A 370 4.02 1.83 9.23
CA ALA A 370 3.69 0.42 9.13
C ALA A 370 4.06 -0.30 10.45
N SER A 371 3.76 0.33 11.59
CA SER A 371 4.00 -0.25 12.91
C SER A 371 3.53 -1.70 12.96
N TRP A 372 4.43 -2.62 13.36
CA TRP A 372 4.12 -4.04 13.43
C TRP A 372 2.81 -4.30 14.16
N GLN A 373 2.71 -3.74 15.36
CA GLN A 373 1.47 -3.70 16.12
C GLN A 373 0.80 -2.33 15.91
N PRO A 374 -0.43 -2.26 15.34
CA PRO A 374 -1.33 -3.37 15.01
C PRO A 374 -1.53 -3.60 13.49
N LEU A 375 -0.57 -3.25 12.63
CA LEU A 375 -0.80 -3.13 11.18
C LEU A 375 -0.37 -4.37 10.37
N TYR A 376 0.25 -5.38 11.00
CA TYR A 376 0.69 -6.60 10.31
C TYR A 376 -0.34 -7.72 10.36
N ILE A 377 -0.53 -8.39 9.23
CA ILE A 377 -1.27 -9.63 9.08
C ILE A 377 -0.27 -10.68 8.62
N VAL A 378 0.12 -11.61 9.49
CA VAL A 378 1.12 -12.66 9.22
C VAL A 378 0.58 -13.99 9.70
N ASP A 379 0.65 -15.05 8.87
CA ASP A 379 0.25 -16.39 9.28
C ASP A 379 1.28 -17.03 10.21
N GLY A 380 0.82 -17.93 11.09
CA GLY A 380 1.69 -18.65 12.03
C GLY A 380 2.08 -17.86 13.27
N PHE A 381 1.79 -16.56 13.37
CA PHE A 381 1.97 -15.82 14.60
C PHE A 381 0.74 -15.95 15.51
N GLU A 382 0.95 -16.29 16.79
CA GLU A 382 -0.11 -16.33 17.79
C GLU A 382 -0.72 -14.94 18.06
N LEU A 383 0.07 -13.89 17.84
CA LEU A 383 -0.34 -12.50 18.01
C LEU A 383 -1.03 -11.99 16.74
N ARG A 384 -2.34 -11.82 16.84
CA ARG A 384 -3.16 -11.22 15.77
C ARG A 384 -3.86 -9.99 16.30
N TRP A 385 -3.66 -8.90 15.58
CA TRP A 385 -4.36 -7.64 15.87
C TRP A 385 -5.55 -7.49 14.93
N GLY A 386 -6.64 -7.02 15.48
CA GLY A 386 -7.87 -6.82 14.74
C GLY A 386 -8.30 -5.35 14.70
N PRO A 387 -9.52 -5.11 14.24
CA PRO A 387 -10.07 -3.75 14.14
C PRO A 387 -10.03 -2.97 15.45
N LYS A 388 -10.19 -3.63 16.61
CA LYS A 388 -10.18 -2.97 17.92
C LYS A 388 -8.83 -2.30 18.19
N GLU A 389 -7.75 -3.03 18.02
CA GLU A 389 -6.38 -2.53 18.25
C GLU A 389 -6.04 -1.40 17.28
N ILE A 390 -6.44 -1.52 15.99
CA ILE A 390 -6.27 -0.47 14.98
C ILE A 390 -7.06 0.79 15.34
N LEU A 391 -8.27 0.63 15.86
CA LEU A 391 -9.10 1.77 16.27
C LEU A 391 -8.58 2.48 17.52
N GLU A 392 -7.88 1.78 18.40
CA GLU A 392 -7.23 2.35 19.58
C GLU A 392 -5.87 2.99 19.24
N TRP A 393 -5.24 2.54 18.16
CA TRP A 393 -3.97 3.05 17.66
C TRP A 393 -4.09 4.47 17.05
N ASN A 394 -2.97 5.14 16.91
CA ASN A 394 -2.84 6.45 16.28
C ASN A 394 -1.70 6.44 15.26
N VAL A 395 -1.88 7.10 14.11
CA VAL A 395 -0.91 7.17 13.02
C VAL A 395 0.47 7.75 13.42
N TYR A 396 0.55 8.40 14.54
CA TYR A 396 1.79 8.95 15.12
C TYR A 396 2.44 8.05 16.18
N ASN A 397 1.98 6.78 16.30
CA ASN A 397 2.48 5.82 17.26
C ASN A 397 3.09 4.62 16.57
N TRP A 398 4.24 4.17 17.08
CA TRP A 398 4.87 2.91 16.70
C TRP A 398 4.96 2.00 17.90
N GLN A 399 4.61 0.74 17.72
CA GLN A 399 4.65 -0.31 18.75
C GLN A 399 5.05 -1.63 18.11
N HIS A 400 5.82 -2.43 18.84
CA HIS A 400 6.28 -3.73 18.41
C HIS A 400 6.12 -4.76 19.54
N TRP A 401 6.19 -6.04 19.20
CA TRP A 401 6.19 -7.16 20.14
C TRP A 401 7.59 -7.79 20.30
N TRP A 402 8.47 -7.60 19.34
CA TRP A 402 9.79 -8.18 19.27
C TRP A 402 10.77 -7.45 20.20
N GLU A 403 11.53 -8.25 21.00
CA GLU A 403 12.34 -7.71 22.10
C GLU A 403 13.49 -6.79 21.68
N HIS A 404 14.00 -6.92 20.44
CA HIS A 404 15.06 -6.05 19.93
C HIS A 404 14.55 -4.72 19.35
N SER A 405 13.25 -4.56 19.17
CA SER A 405 12.68 -3.29 18.77
C SER A 405 12.63 -2.30 19.94
N ALA A 406 13.07 -1.08 19.69
CA ALA A 406 12.96 0.01 20.69
C ALA A 406 11.51 0.33 21.08
N ALA A 407 10.54 0.00 20.21
CA ALA A 407 9.12 0.26 20.41
C ALA A 407 8.40 -0.81 21.25
N THR A 408 9.08 -1.87 21.71
CA THR A 408 8.45 -2.99 22.42
C THR A 408 8.08 -2.64 23.85
N LEU A 409 9.04 -2.16 24.64
CA LEU A 409 8.81 -1.79 26.04
C LEU A 409 8.18 -0.41 26.17
N ASN A 410 8.54 0.49 25.25
CA ASN A 410 8.07 1.87 25.24
C ASN A 410 7.61 2.25 23.84
N PRO A 411 6.30 2.21 23.55
CA PRO A 411 5.78 2.69 22.28
C PRO A 411 6.30 4.09 21.93
N ILE A 412 6.76 4.27 20.70
CA ILE A 412 7.28 5.55 20.23
C ILE A 412 6.12 6.43 19.81
N HIS A 413 6.05 7.64 20.37
CA HIS A 413 5.05 8.64 20.04
C HIS A 413 5.72 9.86 19.45
N VAL A 414 5.26 10.32 18.31
CA VAL A 414 5.71 11.58 17.72
C VAL A 414 4.58 12.61 17.70
N SER A 415 4.93 13.87 17.78
CA SER A 415 3.95 14.95 17.63
C SER A 415 3.36 14.93 16.22
N PRO A 416 2.07 15.31 16.04
CA PRO A 416 1.47 15.45 14.72
C PRO A 416 2.33 16.32 13.79
N THR A 417 2.65 15.77 12.61
CA THR A 417 3.48 16.43 11.60
C THR A 417 3.03 16.00 10.20
N GLU A 418 3.18 16.89 9.22
CA GLU A 418 2.93 16.61 7.79
C GLU A 418 3.95 15.63 7.18
N GLN A 419 5.10 15.42 7.83
CA GLN A 419 6.07 14.42 7.39
C GLN A 419 5.52 12.99 7.52
N VAL A 420 4.57 12.73 8.43
CA VAL A 420 3.86 11.44 8.53
C VAL A 420 2.68 11.47 7.56
N LEU A 421 2.88 10.88 6.39
CA LEU A 421 1.93 10.89 5.27
C LEU A 421 0.66 10.09 5.57
N GLY A 422 0.79 9.02 6.34
CA GLY A 422 -0.28 8.08 6.65
C GLY A 422 0.27 6.73 7.07
N ALA A 423 -0.45 5.66 6.76
CA ALA A 423 -0.07 4.29 7.14
C ALA A 423 -0.57 3.23 6.15
N GLN A 424 -0.06 2.01 6.32
CA GLN A 424 -0.51 0.83 5.57
C GLN A 424 -0.69 -0.40 6.46
N ILE A 425 -1.66 -1.25 6.10
CA ILE A 425 -1.72 -2.65 6.53
C ILE A 425 -0.71 -3.44 5.71
N CYS A 426 0.03 -4.36 6.33
CA CYS A 426 0.97 -5.24 5.66
C CYS A 426 0.53 -6.69 5.81
N ALA A 427 0.15 -7.34 4.70
CA ALA A 427 -0.26 -8.74 4.64
C ALA A 427 0.87 -9.59 4.06
N TRP A 428 1.62 -10.25 4.95
CA TRP A 428 2.80 -11.03 4.62
C TRP A 428 2.56 -12.55 4.71
N GLN A 429 3.18 -13.30 3.81
CA GLN A 429 3.33 -14.77 3.89
C GLN A 429 2.00 -15.51 4.07
N THR A 430 0.93 -15.03 3.44
CA THR A 430 -0.42 -15.59 3.56
C THR A 430 -1.04 -15.80 2.20
N THR A 431 -1.79 -16.89 2.03
CA THR A 431 -2.66 -17.05 0.86
C THR A 431 -3.81 -16.04 0.91
N PHE A 432 -4.43 -15.79 -0.24
CA PHE A 432 -5.61 -14.94 -0.31
C PHE A 432 -6.72 -15.42 0.65
N GLU A 433 -6.97 -16.71 0.70
CA GLU A 433 -8.03 -17.32 1.51
C GLU A 433 -7.75 -17.17 3.01
N GLN A 434 -6.48 -17.18 3.43
CA GLN A 434 -6.09 -16.97 4.82
C GLN A 434 -6.22 -15.51 5.25
N ASN A 435 -5.87 -14.57 4.39
CA ASN A 435 -5.77 -13.16 4.79
C ASN A 435 -7.00 -12.31 4.49
N ILE A 436 -7.84 -12.68 3.49
CA ILE A 436 -8.85 -11.75 2.97
C ILE A 436 -9.85 -11.26 4.01
N ASN A 437 -10.25 -12.09 4.96
CA ASN A 437 -11.16 -11.69 6.03
C ASN A 437 -10.49 -10.65 6.95
N PHE A 438 -9.24 -10.87 7.35
CA PHE A 438 -8.47 -9.90 8.15
C PHE A 438 -8.22 -8.61 7.37
N VAL A 439 -7.90 -8.71 6.08
CA VAL A 439 -7.72 -7.55 5.20
C VAL A 439 -9.00 -6.72 5.14
N MET A 440 -10.16 -7.32 4.92
CA MET A 440 -11.44 -6.59 4.89
C MET A 440 -11.73 -5.87 6.20
N GLU A 441 -11.55 -6.55 7.32
CA GLU A 441 -11.82 -6.01 8.65
C GLU A 441 -10.83 -4.92 9.05
N ASN A 442 -9.53 -5.19 8.90
CA ASN A 442 -8.46 -4.29 9.32
C ASN A 442 -8.35 -3.06 8.41
N CYS A 443 -8.52 -3.21 7.07
CA CYS A 443 -8.56 -2.06 6.16
C CYS A 443 -9.74 -1.13 6.46
N THR A 444 -10.89 -1.68 6.90
CA THR A 444 -12.03 -0.86 7.32
C THR A 444 -11.68 -0.02 8.56
N ALA A 445 -10.98 -0.61 9.53
CA ALA A 445 -10.53 0.12 10.73
C ALA A 445 -9.41 1.13 10.41
N LEU A 446 -8.44 0.74 9.58
CA LEU A 446 -7.36 1.63 9.16
C LEU A 446 -7.92 2.86 8.41
N SER A 447 -8.83 2.63 7.47
CA SER A 447 -9.47 3.71 6.73
C SER A 447 -10.12 4.74 7.66
N GLU A 448 -10.88 4.26 8.66
CA GLU A 448 -11.49 5.12 9.68
C GLU A 448 -10.46 5.99 10.41
N ARG A 449 -9.31 5.39 10.80
CA ARG A 449 -8.24 6.07 11.55
C ARG A 449 -7.43 7.05 10.73
N LEU A 450 -7.32 6.85 9.42
CA LEU A 450 -6.57 7.74 8.51
C LEU A 450 -7.45 8.78 7.83
N TRP A 451 -8.75 8.49 7.71
CA TRP A 451 -9.73 9.43 7.18
C TRP A 451 -9.94 10.61 8.11
N THR A 452 -10.04 10.32 9.42
CA THR A 452 -10.12 11.33 10.47
C THR A 452 -9.28 10.88 11.68
N VAL A 453 -8.17 11.56 11.93
CA VAL A 453 -7.27 11.23 13.03
C VAL A 453 -7.94 11.41 14.39
N LYS A 454 -8.77 12.46 14.52
CA LYS A 454 -9.62 12.64 15.70
C LYS A 454 -10.80 11.67 15.66
N ARG A 455 -10.97 10.86 16.71
CA ARG A 455 -12.08 9.92 16.82
C ARG A 455 -13.44 10.62 16.83
N LEU A 456 -14.33 10.27 15.88
CA LEU A 456 -15.67 10.86 15.75
C LEU A 456 -16.80 9.94 16.27
N TRP A 457 -16.47 8.75 16.79
CA TRP A 457 -17.42 7.70 17.13
C TRP A 457 -17.01 6.96 18.43
N ASN A 458 -17.94 6.21 19.02
CA ASN A 458 -17.64 5.22 20.05
C ASN A 458 -17.60 3.80 19.43
N LEU A 459 -17.04 2.82 20.15
CA LEU A 459 -16.87 1.45 19.67
C LEU A 459 -18.19 0.79 19.25
N GLU A 460 -19.29 1.02 19.97
CA GLU A 460 -20.59 0.43 19.63
C GLU A 460 -21.11 0.95 18.28
N GLN A 461 -20.99 2.25 18.04
CA GLN A 461 -21.38 2.87 16.76
C GLN A 461 -20.52 2.34 15.62
N TYR A 462 -19.22 2.17 15.86
CA TYR A 462 -18.30 1.61 14.86
C TYR A 462 -18.68 0.17 14.53
N HIS A 463 -18.87 -0.72 15.51
CA HIS A 463 -19.17 -2.13 15.26
C HIS A 463 -20.42 -2.34 14.39
N LYS A 464 -21.47 -1.52 14.58
CA LYS A 464 -22.67 -1.58 13.74
C LYS A 464 -22.39 -1.27 12.28
N ARG A 465 -21.53 -0.27 12.02
CA ARG A 465 -21.13 0.13 10.65
C ARG A 465 -20.14 -0.85 10.03
N HIS A 466 -19.19 -1.32 10.82
CA HIS A 466 -18.15 -2.25 10.43
C HIS A 466 -18.72 -3.54 9.83
N HIS A 467 -19.65 -4.19 10.54
CA HIS A 467 -20.26 -5.42 10.04
C HIS A 467 -20.94 -5.24 8.67
N GLU A 468 -21.69 -4.16 8.48
CA GLU A 468 -22.33 -3.89 7.19
C GLU A 468 -21.32 -3.54 6.10
N SER A 469 -20.27 -2.79 6.42
CA SER A 469 -19.20 -2.45 5.50
C SER A 469 -18.46 -3.70 5.01
N VAL A 470 -18.01 -4.56 5.92
CA VAL A 470 -17.33 -5.83 5.59
C VAL A 470 -18.22 -6.73 4.74
N ARG A 471 -19.52 -6.81 5.05
CA ARG A 471 -20.49 -7.58 4.24
C ARG A 471 -20.59 -7.06 2.81
N ARG A 472 -20.53 -5.74 2.60
CA ARG A 472 -20.56 -5.14 1.25
C ARG A 472 -19.28 -5.42 0.48
N ILE A 473 -18.13 -5.35 1.15
CA ILE A 473 -16.85 -5.73 0.54
C ILE A 473 -16.89 -7.20 0.12
N ALA A 474 -17.32 -8.09 1.03
CA ALA A 474 -17.40 -9.52 0.74
C ALA A 474 -18.26 -9.81 -0.50
N ARG A 475 -19.41 -9.13 -0.66
CA ARG A 475 -20.24 -9.24 -1.88
C ARG A 475 -19.55 -8.66 -3.11
N LEU A 476 -18.87 -7.52 -2.96
CA LEU A 476 -18.16 -6.87 -4.06
C LEU A 476 -17.07 -7.76 -4.65
N ILE A 477 -16.40 -8.58 -3.83
CA ILE A 477 -15.28 -9.42 -4.25
C ILE A 477 -15.66 -10.89 -4.53
N GLN A 478 -16.90 -11.30 -4.24
CA GLN A 478 -17.34 -12.71 -4.29
C GLN A 478 -17.30 -13.28 -5.73
N ASP A 479 -17.79 -12.56 -6.72
CA ASP A 479 -18.06 -13.05 -8.08
C ASP A 479 -16.99 -12.60 -9.11
N ARG A 480 -15.72 -12.62 -8.73
CA ARG A 480 -14.62 -12.27 -9.62
C ARG A 480 -13.64 -13.39 -9.85
#